data_e71967f56b91f53e9a3e22e40ab2a57c
#
_entry.id   e71967f56b91f53e9a3e22e40ab2a57c
#
_cell.length_a   1.000
_cell.length_b   1.000
_cell.length_c   1.000
_cell.angle_alpha   90.00
_cell.angle_beta   90.00
_cell.angle_gamma   90.00
#
_symmetry.space_group_name_H-M   'P 1'
#
loop_
_entity.id
_entity.type
_entity.pdbx_description
1 polymer ?
#
loop_
_entity_poly.entity_id
_entity_poly.type
_entity_poly.pdbx_seq_one_letter_code
_entity_poly.pdbx_strand_id
1 'polypeptide(L)'
;MTQLTGLRDLAELIVRIEPRAKEASLSILAHENKEEITSLLVDGLGMKVPVQHSSGEYANHLAVLRAGSNKYTFAQDWREVYVSEINYCACRIPPGAHGLLVHHIDYPGVIYDVSQILANHHINISKLNVSREQKGKNALLVSVTDEEITASVVREIEQLPQITKVISLQ
;
A
#
# COMPACT_ATOMS: atom_id res chain seq x y z
N MET A 1 5.67 -12.85 18.77
CA MET A 1 5.79 -11.42 19.09
C MET A 1 5.59 -10.62 17.80
N THR A 2 4.56 -9.85 17.74
CA THR A 2 4.29 -9.05 16.55
C THR A 2 5.28 -7.88 16.53
N GLN A 3 6.02 -7.75 15.47
CA GLN A 3 7.05 -6.72 15.38
C GLN A 3 6.44 -5.44 14.81
N LEU A 4 6.15 -4.48 15.69
CA LEU A 4 5.71 -3.15 15.28
C LEU A 4 6.76 -2.40 14.46
N THR A 5 8.03 -2.79 14.58
CA THR A 5 9.16 -2.17 13.86
C THR A 5 8.96 -2.07 12.35
N GLY A 6 8.22 -3.00 11.76
CA GLY A 6 7.87 -2.95 10.34
C GLY A 6 7.06 -1.70 9.93
N LEU A 7 6.43 -1.01 10.88
CA LEU A 7 5.71 0.24 10.59
C LEU A 7 6.63 1.34 10.05
N ARG A 8 7.88 1.37 10.52
CA ARG A 8 8.88 2.31 10.00
C ARG A 8 9.13 2.08 8.51
N ASP A 9 9.36 0.83 8.12
CA ASP A 9 9.61 0.46 6.72
C ASP A 9 8.40 0.76 5.84
N LEU A 10 7.19 0.51 6.36
CA LEU A 10 5.95 0.84 5.65
C LEU A 10 5.77 2.35 5.46
N ALA A 11 6.10 3.15 6.48
CA ALA A 11 6.06 4.61 6.35
C ALA A 11 7.10 5.12 5.32
N GLU A 12 8.30 4.56 5.31
CA GLU A 12 9.31 4.85 4.30
C GLU A 12 8.82 4.49 2.89
N LEU A 13 8.15 3.36 2.75
CA LEU A 13 7.52 2.97 1.49
C LEU A 13 6.51 4.03 1.01
N ILE A 14 5.64 4.49 1.90
CA ILE A 14 4.64 5.51 1.53
C ILE A 14 5.31 6.79 1.06
N VAL A 15 6.39 7.23 1.72
CA VAL A 15 7.16 8.41 1.28
C VAL A 15 7.68 8.25 -0.15
N ARG A 16 8.12 7.05 -0.51
CA ARG A 16 8.64 6.78 -1.87
C ARG A 16 7.56 6.78 -2.94
N ILE A 17 6.37 6.27 -2.62
CA ILE A 17 5.31 6.06 -3.62
C ILE A 17 4.28 7.20 -3.67
N GLU A 18 4.19 8.04 -2.62
CA GLU A 18 3.20 9.11 -2.51
C GLU A 18 3.85 10.47 -2.82
N PRO A 19 3.49 11.10 -3.95
CA PRO A 19 4.06 12.40 -4.33
C PRO A 19 3.79 13.52 -3.31
N ARG A 20 2.71 13.41 -2.54
CA ARG A 20 2.29 14.41 -1.55
C ARG A 20 2.60 14.01 -0.12
N ALA A 21 3.58 13.14 0.11
CA ALA A 21 3.95 12.69 1.44
C ALA A 21 4.32 13.83 2.41
N LYS A 22 4.82 14.95 1.88
CA LYS A 22 5.16 16.14 2.69
C LYS A 22 3.93 16.82 3.32
N GLU A 23 2.75 16.54 2.81
CA GLU A 23 1.47 17.07 3.33
C GLU A 23 0.77 16.03 4.22
N ALA A 24 1.48 15.01 4.67
CA ALA A 24 0.90 13.91 5.41
C ALA A 24 0.38 14.32 6.79
N SER A 25 -0.66 13.64 7.23
CA SER A 25 -1.15 13.66 8.60
C SER A 25 -1.44 12.24 9.07
N LEU A 26 -1.31 12.00 10.38
CA LEU A 26 -1.53 10.70 10.99
C LEU A 26 -2.73 10.73 11.93
N SER A 27 -3.55 9.69 11.87
CA SER A 27 -4.56 9.38 12.88
C SER A 27 -4.21 8.04 13.50
N ILE A 28 -3.93 8.03 14.80
CA ILE A 28 -3.61 6.80 15.54
C ILE A 28 -4.91 6.20 16.06
N LEU A 29 -5.19 4.97 15.66
CA LEU A 29 -6.42 4.26 15.98
C LEU A 29 -6.23 3.22 17.07
N ALA A 30 -5.00 2.72 17.23
CA ALA A 30 -4.67 1.69 18.21
C ALA A 30 -4.93 2.17 19.65
N HIS A 31 -5.40 1.27 20.50
CA HIS A 31 -5.56 1.54 21.93
C HIS A 31 -4.28 1.30 22.73
N GLU A 32 -3.50 0.32 22.30
CA GLU A 32 -2.24 -0.07 22.93
C GLU A 32 -1.05 0.39 22.10
N ASN A 33 0.09 0.61 22.76
CA ASN A 33 1.35 0.96 22.12
C ASN A 33 1.30 2.24 21.26
N LYS A 34 0.41 3.16 21.58
CA LYS A 34 0.19 4.38 20.79
C LYS A 34 1.45 5.19 20.54
N GLU A 35 2.27 5.35 21.57
CA GLU A 35 3.51 6.14 21.49
C GLU A 35 4.54 5.47 20.60
N GLU A 36 4.70 4.16 20.72
CA GLU A 36 5.61 3.37 19.89
C GLU A 36 5.17 3.40 18.41
N ILE A 37 3.90 3.17 18.16
CA ILE A 37 3.33 3.22 16.81
C ILE A 37 3.54 4.60 16.18
N THR A 38 3.24 5.66 16.92
CA THR A 38 3.44 7.04 16.46
C THR A 38 4.91 7.30 16.15
N SER A 39 5.80 6.92 17.05
CA SER A 39 7.26 7.13 16.87
C SER A 39 7.77 6.41 15.63
N LEU A 40 7.42 5.15 15.45
CA LEU A 40 7.85 4.35 14.29
C LEU A 40 7.37 4.94 12.96
N LEU A 41 6.11 5.35 12.91
CA LEU A 41 5.55 5.96 11.69
C LEU A 41 6.18 7.32 11.40
N VAL A 42 6.34 8.18 12.39
CA VAL A 42 6.98 9.49 12.22
C VAL A 42 8.45 9.34 11.82
N ASP A 43 9.16 8.40 12.43
CA ASP A 43 10.56 8.11 12.06
C ASP A 43 10.67 7.67 10.59
N GLY A 44 9.77 6.78 10.16
CA GLY A 44 9.75 6.31 8.78
C GLY A 44 9.39 7.40 7.77
N LEU A 45 8.49 8.31 8.15
CA LEU A 45 8.16 9.47 7.32
C LEU A 45 9.32 10.46 7.20
N GLY A 46 10.23 10.47 8.19
CA GLY A 46 11.41 11.34 8.18
C GLY A 46 11.09 12.83 8.30
N MET A 47 9.91 13.17 8.78
CA MET A 47 9.45 14.56 8.90
C MET A 47 8.43 14.68 10.03
N LYS A 48 8.23 15.90 10.51
CA LYS A 48 7.16 16.20 11.46
C LYS A 48 5.84 16.24 10.72
N VAL A 49 4.85 15.56 11.26
CA VAL A 49 3.49 15.52 10.71
C VAL A 49 2.47 15.78 11.82
N PRO A 50 1.32 16.39 11.52
CA PRO A 50 0.21 16.44 12.47
C PRO A 50 -0.23 15.04 12.86
N VAL A 51 -0.39 14.82 14.16
CA VAL A 51 -0.83 13.51 14.71
C VAL A 51 -2.06 13.74 15.59
N GLN A 52 -3.10 12.95 15.35
CA GLN A 52 -4.27 12.92 16.21
C GLN A 52 -4.57 11.50 16.65
N HIS A 53 -5.28 11.36 17.75
CA HIS A 53 -5.71 10.07 18.29
C HIS A 53 -7.21 9.93 18.17
N SER A 54 -7.67 8.76 17.77
CA SER A 54 -9.09 8.42 17.70
C SER A 54 -9.50 7.58 18.91
N SER A 55 -10.72 7.73 19.34
CA SER A 55 -11.29 7.00 20.48
C SER A 55 -12.18 5.81 20.07
N GLY A 56 -12.27 5.49 18.78
CA GLY A 56 -13.10 4.39 18.30
C GLY A 56 -12.47 3.01 18.51
N GLU A 57 -13.25 1.97 18.28
CA GLU A 57 -12.76 0.59 18.18
C GLU A 57 -12.57 0.26 16.71
N TYR A 58 -11.37 -0.15 16.34
CA TYR A 58 -10.98 -0.32 14.95
C TYR A 58 -10.37 -1.70 14.66
N ALA A 59 -10.77 -2.72 15.39
CA ALA A 59 -10.28 -4.09 15.20
C ALA A 59 -8.74 -4.13 15.14
N ASN A 60 -8.17 -4.54 14.02
CA ASN A 60 -6.72 -4.66 13.84
C ASN A 60 -6.06 -3.40 13.27
N HIS A 61 -6.80 -2.32 13.06
CA HIS A 61 -6.26 -1.09 12.49
C HIS A 61 -5.42 -0.35 13.53
N LEU A 62 -4.22 0.05 13.13
CA LEU A 62 -3.29 0.77 13.99
C LEU A 62 -3.31 2.27 13.75
N ALA A 63 -3.32 2.68 12.50
CA ALA A 63 -3.22 4.08 12.11
C ALA A 63 -3.70 4.30 10.68
N VAL A 64 -4.03 5.55 10.38
CA VAL A 64 -4.33 6.02 9.04
C VAL A 64 -3.44 7.21 8.72
N LEU A 65 -2.78 7.15 7.58
CA LEU A 65 -1.99 8.25 7.03
C LEU A 65 -2.74 8.84 5.85
N ARG A 66 -2.95 10.15 5.88
CA ARG A 66 -3.53 10.89 4.76
C ARG A 66 -2.48 11.79 4.15
N ALA A 67 -2.36 11.76 2.83
CA ALA A 67 -1.44 12.60 2.07
C ALA A 67 -2.12 13.03 0.77
N GLY A 68 -2.42 14.32 0.65
CA GLY A 68 -3.23 14.81 -0.45
C GLY A 68 -4.62 14.17 -0.44
N SER A 69 -5.03 13.58 -1.55
CA SER A 69 -6.30 12.87 -1.68
C SER A 69 -6.19 11.37 -1.34
N ASN A 70 -5.01 10.88 -1.01
CA ASN A 70 -4.78 9.47 -0.73
C ASN A 70 -4.80 9.16 0.77
N LYS A 71 -5.27 7.96 1.08
CA LYS A 71 -5.38 7.44 2.44
C LYS A 71 -4.78 6.04 2.49
N TYR A 72 -3.88 5.83 3.45
CA TYR A 72 -3.20 4.56 3.68
C TYR A 72 -3.52 4.06 5.08
N THR A 73 -4.05 2.85 5.21
CA THR A 73 -4.38 2.25 6.50
C THR A 73 -3.35 1.20 6.87
N PHE A 74 -2.78 1.34 8.07
CA PHE A 74 -1.86 0.37 8.65
C PHE A 74 -2.61 -0.54 9.61
N ALA A 75 -2.39 -1.83 9.49
CA ALA A 75 -3.02 -2.84 10.33
C ALA A 75 -1.97 -3.83 10.85
N GLN A 76 -2.39 -4.65 11.79
CA GLN A 76 -1.56 -5.68 12.39
C GLN A 76 -2.39 -6.96 12.57
N ASP A 77 -1.79 -8.09 12.27
CA ASP A 77 -2.33 -9.38 12.66
C ASP A 77 -1.29 -10.15 13.50
N TRP A 78 -1.52 -11.42 13.71
CA TRP A 78 -0.63 -12.26 14.50
C TRP A 78 0.75 -12.50 13.83
N ARG A 79 0.88 -12.23 12.56
CA ARG A 79 2.14 -12.40 11.80
C ARG A 79 2.95 -11.12 11.72
N GLU A 80 2.30 -10.03 11.32
CA GLU A 80 3.02 -8.82 10.91
C GLU A 80 2.13 -7.58 10.88
N VAL A 81 2.79 -6.42 10.76
CA VAL A 81 2.14 -5.18 10.37
C VAL A 81 2.10 -5.10 8.83
N TYR A 82 1.10 -4.44 8.27
CA TYR A 82 0.95 -4.31 6.82
C TYR A 82 0.06 -3.12 6.47
N VAL A 83 0.16 -2.64 5.24
CA VAL A 83 -0.84 -1.72 4.68
C VAL A 83 -2.06 -2.54 4.27
N SER A 84 -3.20 -2.26 4.86
CA SER A 84 -4.44 -3.02 4.67
C SER A 84 -5.41 -2.40 3.69
N GLU A 85 -5.29 -1.09 3.46
CA GLU A 85 -6.13 -0.35 2.52
C GLU A 85 -5.35 0.82 1.92
N ILE A 86 -5.59 1.07 0.65
CA ILE A 86 -5.22 2.31 -0.02
C ILE A 86 -6.51 2.92 -0.54
N ASN A 87 -6.87 4.10 -0.04
CA ASN A 87 -8.19 4.71 -0.21
C ASN A 87 -9.27 3.74 0.31
N TYR A 88 -10.14 3.25 -0.55
CA TYR A 88 -11.18 2.27 -0.20
C TYR A 88 -10.89 0.87 -0.73
N CYS A 89 -9.69 0.66 -1.25
CA CYS A 89 -9.29 -0.60 -1.86
C CYS A 89 -8.51 -1.46 -0.86
N ALA A 90 -9.06 -2.62 -0.52
CA ALA A 90 -8.38 -3.57 0.35
C ALA A 90 -7.14 -4.15 -0.32
N CYS A 91 -6.08 -4.31 0.45
CA CYS A 91 -4.82 -4.90 -0.01
C CYS A 91 -4.07 -5.53 1.17
N ARG A 92 -2.90 -6.07 0.90
CA ARG A 92 -1.97 -6.51 1.92
C ARG A 92 -0.54 -6.29 1.45
N ILE A 93 0.10 -5.25 1.95
CA ILE A 93 1.48 -4.92 1.63
C ILE A 93 2.31 -5.02 2.90
N PRO A 94 3.11 -6.10 3.05
CA PRO A 94 4.00 -6.24 4.20
C PRO A 94 5.25 -5.38 4.05
N PRO A 95 5.99 -5.15 5.15
CA PRO A 95 7.28 -4.44 5.08
C PRO A 95 8.27 -5.16 4.16
N GLY A 96 9.03 -4.39 3.38
CA GLY A 96 10.07 -4.91 2.52
C GLY A 96 9.59 -5.67 1.28
N ALA A 97 8.30 -5.59 0.94
CA ALA A 97 7.74 -6.31 -0.21
C ALA A 97 8.25 -5.74 -1.53
N HIS A 98 8.56 -6.65 -2.47
CA HIS A 98 8.64 -6.34 -3.89
C HIS A 98 7.24 -6.44 -4.48
N GLY A 99 7.00 -5.72 -5.56
CA GLY A 99 5.71 -5.79 -6.23
C GLY A 99 5.31 -4.48 -6.88
N LEU A 100 4.03 -4.39 -7.19
CA LEU A 100 3.49 -3.21 -7.84
C LEU A 100 2.04 -2.90 -7.43
N LEU A 101 1.73 -1.61 -7.56
CA LEU A 101 0.39 -1.08 -7.46
C LEU A 101 -0.05 -0.68 -8.87
N VAL A 102 -1.18 -1.20 -9.32
CA VAL A 102 -1.77 -0.85 -10.62
C VAL A 102 -3.12 -0.19 -10.39
N HIS A 103 -3.15 1.12 -10.57
CA HIS A 103 -4.40 1.86 -10.59
C HIS A 103 -5.03 1.72 -11.97
N HIS A 104 -6.29 1.34 -12.01
CA HIS A 104 -6.98 1.09 -13.27
C HIS A 104 -8.48 1.40 -13.18
N ILE A 105 -9.12 1.45 -14.31
CA ILE A 105 -10.58 1.43 -14.38
C ILE A 105 -11.00 -0.05 -14.33
N ASP A 106 -12.01 -0.36 -13.53
CA ASP A 106 -12.50 -1.72 -13.36
C ASP A 106 -13.00 -2.29 -14.70
N TYR A 107 -12.36 -3.38 -15.15
CA TYR A 107 -12.71 -4.04 -16.41
C TYR A 107 -12.40 -5.55 -16.36
N PRO A 108 -13.09 -6.36 -17.16
CA PRO A 108 -12.73 -7.77 -17.30
C PRO A 108 -11.36 -7.94 -17.95
N GLY A 109 -10.49 -8.77 -17.35
CA GLY A 109 -9.23 -9.15 -17.94
C GLY A 109 -7.99 -8.44 -17.35
N VAL A 110 -8.12 -7.50 -16.42
CA VAL A 110 -6.97 -6.82 -15.82
C VAL A 110 -5.99 -7.80 -15.16
N ILE A 111 -6.48 -8.80 -14.46
CA ILE A 111 -5.65 -9.82 -13.81
C ILE A 111 -4.86 -10.59 -14.86
N TYR A 112 -5.53 -11.01 -15.92
CA TYR A 112 -4.87 -11.73 -17.04
C TYR A 112 -3.77 -10.88 -17.67
N ASP A 113 -4.09 -9.63 -18.03
CA ASP A 113 -3.18 -8.74 -18.73
C ASP A 113 -1.91 -8.48 -17.90
N VAL A 114 -2.06 -8.14 -16.63
CA VAL A 114 -0.94 -7.86 -15.73
C VAL A 114 -0.14 -9.16 -15.44
N SER A 115 -0.82 -10.24 -15.13
CA SER A 115 -0.17 -11.52 -14.82
C SER A 115 0.61 -12.06 -16.00
N GLN A 116 0.13 -11.89 -17.23
CA GLN A 116 0.82 -12.32 -18.43
C GLN A 116 2.15 -11.58 -18.60
N ILE A 117 2.17 -10.27 -18.38
CA ILE A 117 3.40 -9.46 -18.45
C ILE A 117 4.39 -9.94 -17.38
N LEU A 118 3.94 -10.11 -16.13
CA LEU A 118 4.82 -10.59 -15.06
C LEU A 118 5.40 -11.97 -15.39
N ALA A 119 4.56 -12.88 -15.85
CA ALA A 119 5.00 -14.23 -16.23
C ALA A 119 6.04 -14.21 -17.37
N ASN A 120 5.85 -13.36 -18.38
CA ASN A 120 6.80 -13.23 -19.50
C ASN A 120 8.18 -12.71 -19.03
N HIS A 121 8.22 -11.99 -17.92
CA HIS A 121 9.46 -11.52 -17.30
C HIS A 121 9.96 -12.44 -16.17
N HIS A 122 9.39 -13.64 -16.04
CA HIS A 122 9.75 -14.61 -15.01
C HIS A 122 9.60 -14.09 -13.57
N ILE A 123 8.61 -13.24 -13.36
CA ILE A 123 8.28 -12.67 -12.05
C ILE A 123 7.15 -13.49 -11.43
N ASN A 124 7.42 -14.10 -10.28
CA ASN A 124 6.45 -14.90 -9.56
C ASN A 124 5.60 -14.05 -8.64
N ILE A 125 4.29 -14.24 -8.71
CA ILE A 125 3.32 -13.55 -7.85
C ILE A 125 3.11 -14.38 -6.59
N SER A 126 3.41 -13.81 -5.42
CA SER A 126 3.16 -14.46 -4.13
C SER A 126 1.80 -14.10 -3.53
N LYS A 127 1.33 -12.88 -3.80
CA LYS A 127 0.00 -12.41 -3.37
C LYS A 127 -0.58 -11.47 -4.41
N LEU A 128 -1.88 -11.54 -4.58
CA LEU A 128 -2.63 -10.70 -5.51
C LEU A 128 -3.94 -10.26 -4.86
N ASN A 129 -4.17 -8.96 -4.83
CA ASN A 129 -5.43 -8.37 -4.42
C ASN A 129 -5.93 -7.45 -5.53
N VAL A 130 -7.20 -7.58 -5.86
CA VAL A 130 -7.89 -6.65 -6.75
C VAL A 130 -9.14 -6.15 -6.07
N SER A 131 -9.25 -4.84 -5.93
CA SER A 131 -10.38 -4.20 -5.26
C SER A 131 -10.85 -3.00 -6.07
N ARG A 132 -12.12 -2.68 -5.94
CA ARG A 132 -12.74 -1.52 -6.57
C ARG A 132 -13.62 -0.79 -5.58
N GLU A 133 -13.81 0.51 -5.81
CA GLU A 133 -14.79 1.30 -5.06
C GLU A 133 -16.20 1.00 -5.53
N GLN A 134 -16.40 1.05 -6.85
CA GLN A 134 -17.68 0.80 -7.51
C GLN A 134 -17.43 0.09 -8.84
N LYS A 135 -18.41 -0.70 -9.28
CA LYS A 135 -18.38 -1.39 -10.56
C LYS A 135 -18.13 -0.41 -11.72
N GLY A 136 -17.15 -0.73 -12.55
CA GLY A 136 -16.79 0.08 -13.71
C GLY A 136 -16.08 1.40 -13.42
N LYS A 137 -15.69 1.63 -12.17
CA LYS A 137 -14.99 2.84 -11.71
C LYS A 137 -13.55 2.52 -11.33
N ASN A 138 -12.95 3.37 -10.50
CA ASN A 138 -11.57 3.21 -10.06
C ASN A 138 -11.37 1.91 -9.28
N ALA A 139 -10.29 1.23 -9.60
CA ALA A 139 -9.88 -0.01 -8.97
C ALA A 139 -8.37 -0.04 -8.74
N LEU A 140 -7.93 -0.93 -7.88
CA LEU A 140 -6.53 -1.12 -7.54
C LEU A 140 -6.20 -2.61 -7.58
N LEU A 141 -5.16 -2.94 -8.34
CA LEU A 141 -4.51 -4.24 -8.27
C LEU A 141 -3.21 -4.08 -7.51
N VAL A 142 -3.02 -4.89 -6.46
CA VAL A 142 -1.77 -4.96 -5.71
C VAL A 142 -1.19 -6.35 -5.91
N SER A 143 -0.01 -6.43 -6.48
CA SER A 143 0.73 -7.67 -6.67
C SER A 143 2.00 -7.62 -5.83
N VAL A 144 2.14 -8.56 -4.90
CA VAL A 144 3.39 -8.81 -4.18
C VAL A 144 4.12 -9.93 -4.91
N THR A 145 5.40 -9.71 -5.22
CA THR A 145 6.21 -10.59 -6.06
C THR A 145 7.47 -11.06 -5.34
N ASP A 146 8.05 -12.15 -5.81
CA ASP A 146 9.33 -12.65 -5.28
C ASP A 146 10.50 -11.84 -5.84
N GLU A 147 10.41 -11.43 -7.10
CA GLU A 147 11.43 -10.64 -7.78
C GLU A 147 11.08 -9.16 -7.81
N GLU A 148 12.10 -8.32 -7.95
CA GLU A 148 11.95 -6.89 -8.15
C GLU A 148 11.23 -6.57 -9.46
N ILE A 149 10.44 -5.51 -9.44
CA ILE A 149 9.79 -4.99 -10.64
C ILE A 149 10.68 -3.96 -11.29
N THR A 150 11.16 -4.27 -12.49
CA THR A 150 12.02 -3.35 -13.25
C THR A 150 11.22 -2.22 -13.90
N ALA A 151 11.90 -1.13 -14.23
CA ALA A 151 11.28 -0.01 -14.92
C ALA A 151 10.68 -0.42 -16.29
N SER A 152 11.27 -1.40 -16.98
CA SER A 152 10.73 -1.89 -18.26
C SER A 152 9.40 -2.61 -18.08
N VAL A 153 9.23 -3.38 -17.01
CA VAL A 153 7.96 -4.04 -16.67
C VAL A 153 6.89 -3.01 -16.34
N VAL A 154 7.24 -1.98 -15.56
CA VAL A 154 6.31 -0.88 -15.24
C VAL A 154 5.81 -0.23 -16.53
N ARG A 155 6.73 0.13 -17.44
CA ARG A 155 6.37 0.76 -18.73
C ARG A 155 5.47 -0.12 -19.58
N GLU A 156 5.72 -1.43 -19.60
CA GLU A 156 4.92 -2.37 -20.37
C GLU A 156 3.48 -2.46 -19.84
N ILE A 157 3.32 -2.49 -18.53
CA ILE A 157 2.00 -2.50 -17.88
C ILE A 157 1.26 -1.18 -18.13
N GLU A 158 1.98 -0.05 -18.10
CA GLU A 158 1.39 1.27 -18.39
C GLU A 158 0.78 1.38 -19.80
N GLN A 159 1.22 0.55 -20.74
CA GLN A 159 0.67 0.52 -22.09
C GLN A 159 -0.68 -0.21 -22.20
N LEU A 160 -1.08 -0.93 -21.18
CA LEU A 160 -2.35 -1.65 -21.18
C LEU A 160 -3.53 -0.67 -21.17
N PRO A 161 -4.63 -1.00 -21.89
CA PRO A 161 -5.86 -0.20 -21.81
C PRO A 161 -6.39 -0.11 -20.37
N GLN A 162 -7.01 1.01 -20.04
CA GLN A 162 -7.65 1.23 -18.74
C GLN A 162 -6.71 1.33 -17.53
N ILE A 163 -5.40 1.28 -17.74
CA ILE A 163 -4.41 1.49 -16.69
C ILE A 163 -4.18 3.02 -16.56
N THR A 164 -4.34 3.53 -15.33
CA THR A 164 -4.19 4.95 -15.05
C THR A 164 -2.85 5.29 -14.41
N LYS A 165 -2.29 4.40 -13.60
CA LYS A 165 -1.00 4.60 -12.94
C LYS A 165 -0.42 3.26 -12.50
N VAL A 166 0.89 3.09 -12.66
CA VAL A 166 1.64 1.93 -12.17
C VAL A 166 2.77 2.41 -11.27
N ILE A 167 2.89 1.81 -10.08
CA ILE A 167 3.92 2.16 -9.11
C ILE A 167 4.62 0.88 -8.67
N SER A 168 5.95 0.86 -8.78
CA SER A 168 6.77 -0.20 -8.20
C SER A 168 6.93 0.04 -6.69
N LEU A 169 6.85 -1.02 -5.90
CA LEU A 169 7.09 -0.97 -4.45
C LEU A 169 8.59 -0.84 -4.11
N GLN A 170 9.46 -1.08 -5.07
CA GLN A 170 10.92 -0.96 -4.92
C GLN A 170 11.48 0.01 -5.94
#